data_f09cca75127eb83995913e2238275231
#
_entry.id   f09cca75127eb83995913e2238275231
#
_cell.length_a   1.000
_cell.length_b   1.000
_cell.length_c   1.000
_cell.angle_alpha   90.00
_cell.angle_beta   90.00
_cell.angle_gamma   90.00
#
_symmetry.space_group_name_H-M   'P 1'
#
loop_
_entity.id
_entity.type
_entity.pdbx_description
1 polymer ?
#
loop_
_entity_poly.entity_id
_entity_poly.type
_entity_poly.pdbx_seq_one_letter_code
_entity_poly.pdbx_strand_id
1 'polypeptide(L)'
;MATGLSFESLDAPRLPSRYRVRATVREWIATGRLPDEQPLPSERELAERLGVGRTAVRSAMELLQREGLLIETEHGKRVVCARALKEQTNPSSASNVLASTVVVLTPHPEPNIRHRQPGWIEQLIQGCIHELRTNGYDVLAVHPDRIIAGGYERFLESKPVGILLPEAVGLLGGYEDSLRALNQAGVIVIVYGASDSVSEFDRVYSDHFMGSFEQTRWLIDRGRRRIVLAWPDTNPLPYWYEMRRKGYEKAMNDSGLEPLPTLFMPEVPQNISITRDLFEKEYRKQVGFFLELCQSSHPIDAVICHTDGEVPYAAQAIRRCGRVPGQDVLLAGYDHYALEMIELEWSNDIPVVTVDKQNWFMGQEMVRLMRQRISGNLPSEPQRRIIRPKLVELNVQQPKT
;
A
#
# COMPACT_ATOMS: atom_id res chain seq x y z
N MET A 1 3.26 -55.57 16.46
CA MET A 1 2.88 -54.62 17.52
C MET A 1 2.88 -53.23 16.90
N ALA A 2 1.70 -52.69 16.71
CA ALA A 2 1.55 -51.37 16.09
C ALA A 2 1.71 -50.31 17.19
N THR A 3 2.77 -49.56 17.13
CA THR A 3 2.96 -48.36 17.97
C THR A 3 1.97 -47.28 17.55
N GLY A 4 0.96 -47.13 18.42
CA GLY A 4 -0.04 -46.06 18.25
C GLY A 4 0.63 -44.70 18.44
N LEU A 5 0.62 -43.90 17.39
CA LEU A 5 0.93 -42.46 17.42
C LEU A 5 -0.34 -41.72 17.83
N SER A 6 -0.35 -41.16 19.04
CA SER A 6 -1.37 -40.22 19.48
C SER A 6 -1.21 -38.91 18.72
N PHE A 7 -2.29 -38.45 18.10
CA PHE A 7 -2.34 -37.18 17.41
C PHE A 7 -3.13 -36.22 18.26
N GLU A 8 -2.48 -35.18 18.78
CA GLU A 8 -3.17 -34.03 19.33
C GLU A 8 -3.76 -33.19 18.20
N SER A 9 -5.02 -32.83 18.36
CA SER A 9 -5.77 -32.00 17.41
C SER A 9 -5.19 -30.59 17.36
N LEU A 10 -4.76 -30.17 16.20
CA LEU A 10 -4.37 -28.78 15.95
C LEU A 10 -5.62 -27.90 15.86
N ASP A 11 -6.03 -27.31 16.98
CA ASP A 11 -6.96 -26.19 17.03
C ASP A 11 -6.26 -24.89 16.62
N ALA A 12 -6.06 -24.70 15.32
CA ALA A 12 -5.76 -23.39 14.72
C ALA A 12 -6.87 -23.08 13.71
N PRO A 13 -7.81 -22.18 14.05
CA PRO A 13 -8.89 -21.82 13.13
C PRO A 13 -8.34 -20.85 12.09
N ARG A 14 -8.54 -21.15 10.80
CA ARG A 14 -8.65 -20.24 9.64
C ARG A 14 -7.77 -20.50 8.42
N LEU A 15 -6.87 -21.45 8.39
CA LEU A 15 -6.22 -21.83 7.13
C LEU A 15 -7.07 -22.85 6.36
N PRO A 16 -7.25 -22.68 5.03
CA PRO A 16 -7.91 -23.70 4.19
C PRO A 16 -7.23 -25.07 4.36
N SER A 17 -8.03 -26.15 4.34
CA SER A 17 -7.56 -27.53 4.65
C SER A 17 -6.31 -27.95 3.86
N ARG A 18 -6.15 -27.51 2.62
CA ARG A 18 -4.95 -27.78 1.79
C ARG A 18 -3.64 -27.24 2.40
N TYR A 19 -3.67 -26.07 3.04
CA TYR A 19 -2.48 -25.51 3.67
C TYR A 19 -2.16 -26.16 5.01
N ARG A 20 -3.17 -26.62 5.76
CA ARG A 20 -2.97 -27.40 6.98
C ARG A 20 -2.32 -28.74 6.64
N VAL A 21 -2.84 -29.46 5.64
CA VAL A 21 -2.25 -30.72 5.15
C VAL A 21 -0.80 -30.50 4.69
N ARG A 22 -0.54 -29.44 3.91
CA ARG A 22 0.82 -29.11 3.45
C ARG A 22 1.77 -28.89 4.65
N ALA A 23 1.36 -28.08 5.63
CA ALA A 23 2.17 -27.80 6.82
C ALA A 23 2.48 -29.08 7.62
N THR A 24 1.49 -29.93 7.84
CA THR A 24 1.63 -31.19 8.58
C THR A 24 2.56 -32.18 7.86
N VAL A 25 2.39 -32.35 6.53
CA VAL A 25 3.24 -33.25 5.75
C VAL A 25 4.68 -32.73 5.70
N ARG A 26 4.87 -31.42 5.56
CA ARG A 26 6.19 -30.78 5.62
C ARG A 26 6.87 -31.00 6.99
N GLU A 27 6.13 -30.88 8.07
CA GLU A 27 6.61 -31.19 9.42
C GLU A 27 7.01 -32.67 9.56
N TRP A 28 6.22 -33.59 9.01
CA TRP A 28 6.56 -35.01 9.03
C TRP A 28 7.86 -35.33 8.26
N ILE A 29 8.10 -34.65 7.15
CA ILE A 29 9.34 -34.75 6.39
C ILE A 29 10.50 -34.15 7.20
N ALA A 30 10.33 -32.98 7.80
CA ALA A 30 11.33 -32.28 8.58
C ALA A 30 11.74 -33.06 9.83
N THR A 31 10.79 -33.75 10.50
CA THR A 31 11.02 -34.55 11.68
C THR A 31 11.44 -36.00 11.39
N GLY A 32 11.57 -36.37 10.11
CA GLY A 32 11.93 -37.73 9.69
C GLY A 32 10.82 -38.78 9.88
N ARG A 33 9.59 -38.35 10.19
CA ARG A 33 8.41 -39.23 10.23
C ARG A 33 8.06 -39.79 8.85
N LEU A 34 8.37 -39.02 7.82
CA LEU A 34 8.37 -39.44 6.43
C LEU A 34 9.81 -39.39 5.93
N PRO A 35 10.51 -40.56 5.94
CA PRO A 35 11.90 -40.64 5.53
C PRO A 35 12.12 -40.30 4.07
N ASP A 36 13.34 -39.87 3.72
CA ASP A 36 13.76 -39.56 2.36
C ASP A 36 13.64 -40.81 1.45
N GLU A 37 13.32 -40.59 0.20
CA GLU A 37 13.14 -41.62 -0.83
C GLU A 37 12.03 -42.65 -0.58
N GLN A 38 11.23 -42.46 0.47
CA GLN A 38 10.10 -43.36 0.76
C GLN A 38 8.81 -42.88 0.10
N PRO A 39 7.97 -43.84 -0.38
CA PRO A 39 6.67 -43.47 -0.96
C PRO A 39 5.73 -42.91 0.09
N LEU A 40 5.00 -41.87 -0.28
CA LEU A 40 3.94 -41.34 0.57
C LEU A 40 2.77 -42.29 0.70
N PRO A 41 2.05 -42.23 1.84
CA PRO A 41 0.73 -42.85 1.97
C PRO A 41 -0.20 -42.37 0.89
N SER A 42 -1.18 -43.17 0.50
CA SER A 42 -2.14 -42.80 -0.53
C SER A 42 -2.96 -41.56 -0.15
N GLU A 43 -3.43 -40.79 -1.15
CA GLU A 43 -4.28 -39.60 -0.88
C GLU A 43 -5.51 -39.96 -0.02
N ARG A 44 -6.05 -41.16 -0.16
CA ARG A 44 -7.16 -41.67 0.65
C ARG A 44 -6.74 -41.84 2.11
N GLU A 45 -5.62 -42.50 2.33
CA GLU A 45 -5.09 -42.74 3.67
C GLU A 45 -4.71 -41.44 4.40
N LEU A 46 -4.11 -40.48 3.66
CA LEU A 46 -3.81 -39.15 4.22
C LEU A 46 -5.08 -38.36 4.52
N ALA A 47 -6.12 -38.48 3.70
CA ALA A 47 -7.40 -37.82 3.93
C ALA A 47 -8.09 -38.37 5.20
N GLU A 48 -8.09 -39.70 5.36
CA GLU A 48 -8.62 -40.37 6.57
C GLU A 48 -7.83 -39.98 7.82
N ARG A 49 -6.50 -40.04 7.77
CA ARG A 49 -5.63 -39.71 8.91
C ARG A 49 -5.70 -38.25 9.36
N LEU A 50 -5.91 -37.34 8.42
CA LEU A 50 -5.91 -35.89 8.70
C LEU A 50 -7.33 -35.32 8.85
N GLY A 51 -8.35 -36.13 8.69
CA GLY A 51 -9.74 -35.69 8.81
C GLY A 51 -10.16 -34.62 7.78
N VAL A 52 -9.66 -34.73 6.54
CA VAL A 52 -9.88 -33.74 5.47
C VAL A 52 -10.37 -34.39 4.17
N GLY A 53 -10.92 -33.58 3.27
CA GLY A 53 -11.34 -34.06 1.95
C GLY A 53 -10.15 -34.43 1.05
N ARG A 54 -10.29 -35.47 0.19
CA ARG A 54 -9.27 -35.94 -0.75
C ARG A 54 -8.77 -34.84 -1.68
N THR A 55 -9.62 -33.92 -2.09
CA THR A 55 -9.27 -32.76 -2.94
C THR A 55 -8.26 -31.85 -2.24
N ALA A 56 -8.44 -31.63 -0.92
CA ALA A 56 -7.50 -30.81 -0.13
C ALA A 56 -6.13 -31.49 -0.02
N VAL A 57 -6.09 -32.84 0.14
CA VAL A 57 -4.85 -33.61 0.15
C VAL A 57 -4.16 -33.49 -1.21
N ARG A 58 -4.86 -33.72 -2.32
CA ARG A 58 -4.29 -33.62 -3.66
C ARG A 58 -3.66 -32.26 -3.91
N SER A 59 -4.40 -31.17 -3.62
CA SER A 59 -3.86 -29.80 -3.77
C SER A 59 -2.65 -29.55 -2.88
N ALA A 60 -2.61 -30.12 -1.68
CA ALA A 60 -1.44 -30.03 -0.80
C ALA A 60 -0.23 -30.78 -1.37
N MET A 61 -0.44 -31.98 -1.95
CA MET A 61 0.63 -32.76 -2.57
C MET A 61 1.20 -32.06 -3.82
N GLU A 62 0.35 -31.43 -4.62
CA GLU A 62 0.79 -30.59 -5.75
C GLU A 62 1.65 -29.41 -5.30
N LEU A 63 1.30 -28.77 -4.18
CA LEU A 63 2.11 -27.68 -3.62
C LEU A 63 3.48 -28.20 -3.15
N LEU A 64 3.51 -29.33 -2.41
CA LEU A 64 4.76 -29.95 -1.94
C LEU A 64 5.64 -30.44 -3.10
N GLN A 65 5.04 -30.86 -4.20
CA GLN A 65 5.75 -31.26 -5.41
C GLN A 65 6.39 -30.05 -6.11
N ARG A 66 5.69 -28.92 -6.18
CA ARG A 66 6.25 -27.64 -6.67
C ARG A 66 7.39 -27.12 -5.79
N GLU A 67 7.35 -27.42 -4.50
CA GLU A 67 8.42 -27.09 -3.53
C GLU A 67 9.62 -28.04 -3.62
N GLY A 68 9.56 -29.05 -4.47
CA GLY A 68 10.60 -30.05 -4.63
C GLY A 68 10.69 -31.06 -3.47
N LEU A 69 9.75 -31.02 -2.51
CA LEU A 69 9.70 -31.93 -1.36
C LEU A 69 9.12 -33.30 -1.71
N LEU A 70 8.44 -33.39 -2.83
CA LEU A 70 7.90 -34.62 -3.40
C LEU A 70 8.31 -34.73 -4.87
N ILE A 71 8.72 -35.93 -5.27
CA ILE A 71 9.04 -36.26 -6.67
C ILE A 71 8.12 -37.40 -7.11
N GLU A 72 7.61 -37.31 -8.32
CA GLU A 72 6.84 -38.40 -8.93
C GLU A 72 7.78 -39.38 -9.62
N THR A 73 7.66 -40.64 -9.26
CA THR A 73 8.42 -41.73 -9.90
C THR A 73 7.82 -42.10 -11.25
N GLU A 74 8.59 -42.81 -12.10
CA GLU A 74 8.11 -43.35 -13.39
C GLU A 74 6.84 -44.21 -13.29
N HIS A 75 6.50 -44.70 -12.09
CA HIS A 75 5.31 -45.49 -11.82
C HIS A 75 4.17 -44.68 -11.20
N GLY A 76 4.22 -43.33 -11.26
CA GLY A 76 3.17 -42.44 -10.76
C GLY A 76 3.06 -42.37 -9.21
N LYS A 77 4.03 -42.90 -8.46
CA LYS A 77 4.07 -42.78 -7.01
C LYS A 77 4.87 -41.56 -6.58
N ARG A 78 4.35 -40.84 -5.60
CA ARG A 78 5.09 -39.71 -5.01
C ARG A 78 6.00 -40.21 -3.90
N VAL A 79 7.26 -39.83 -3.98
CA VAL A 79 8.30 -40.14 -2.95
C VAL A 79 8.78 -38.83 -2.32
N VAL A 80 9.21 -38.95 -1.07
CA VAL A 80 9.78 -37.84 -0.29
C VAL A 80 11.17 -37.50 -0.85
N CYS A 81 11.45 -36.21 -1.03
CA CYS A 81 12.76 -35.65 -1.31
C CYS A 81 13.18 -34.74 -0.16
N ALA A 82 13.65 -35.34 0.93
CA ALA A 82 14.07 -34.61 2.13
C ALA A 82 15.35 -33.78 1.91
N ARG A 83 16.08 -34.04 0.82
CA ARG A 83 17.28 -33.29 0.42
C ARG A 83 16.93 -31.80 0.18
N ALA A 84 15.77 -31.53 -0.42
CA ALA A 84 15.27 -30.17 -0.59
C ALA A 84 15.01 -29.45 0.74
N LEU A 85 14.60 -30.16 1.79
CA LEU A 85 14.47 -29.60 3.15
C LEU A 85 15.84 -29.38 3.82
N LYS A 86 16.78 -30.30 3.62
CA LYS A 86 18.15 -30.17 4.16
C LYS A 86 18.89 -29.01 3.50
N GLU A 87 18.67 -28.77 2.23
CA GLU A 87 19.17 -27.61 1.52
C GLU A 87 18.52 -26.31 1.99
N GLN A 88 17.24 -26.37 2.45
CA GLN A 88 16.51 -25.24 3.05
C GLN A 88 16.79 -25.04 4.55
N THR A 89 17.27 -26.08 5.28
CA THR A 89 17.50 -26.05 6.74
C THR A 89 18.97 -26.04 7.14
N ASN A 90 19.92 -26.01 6.20
CA ASN A 90 21.33 -25.83 6.51
C ASN A 90 21.53 -24.47 7.20
N PRO A 91 22.19 -24.37 8.39
CA PRO A 91 22.42 -23.07 9.03
C PRO A 91 23.27 -22.10 8.18
N SER A 92 24.02 -22.60 7.19
CA SER A 92 24.60 -21.77 6.13
C SER A 92 23.55 -21.27 5.13
N SER A 93 22.34 -21.86 5.05
CA SER A 93 21.22 -21.40 4.23
C SER A 93 20.24 -20.49 4.99
N ALA A 94 20.28 -20.44 6.33
CA ALA A 94 19.55 -19.43 7.09
C ALA A 94 20.09 -18.01 6.82
N SER A 95 21.39 -17.89 6.49
CA SER A 95 21.95 -16.66 5.91
C SER A 95 21.47 -16.40 4.48
N ASN A 96 20.98 -17.42 3.76
CA ASN A 96 20.51 -17.33 2.39
C ASN A 96 19.02 -16.97 2.25
N VAL A 97 18.18 -17.19 3.26
CA VAL A 97 16.75 -16.78 3.18
C VAL A 97 16.64 -15.27 3.08
N LEU A 98 17.50 -14.54 3.78
CA LEU A 98 17.53 -13.07 3.70
C LEU A 98 18.24 -12.55 2.43
N ALA A 99 19.07 -13.40 1.79
CA ALA A 99 19.70 -13.07 0.51
C ALA A 99 18.70 -13.05 -0.67
N SER A 100 17.48 -13.60 -0.50
CA SER A 100 16.35 -13.48 -1.43
C SER A 100 15.23 -12.57 -0.91
N THR A 101 15.39 -12.02 0.30
CA THR A 101 14.34 -11.26 0.99
C THR A 101 14.53 -9.77 0.80
N VAL A 102 13.45 -9.11 0.41
CA VAL A 102 13.35 -7.65 0.39
C VAL A 102 12.50 -7.22 1.59
N VAL A 103 13.01 -6.25 2.33
CA VAL A 103 12.30 -5.64 3.45
C VAL A 103 11.42 -4.51 2.93
N VAL A 104 10.14 -4.57 3.24
CA VAL A 104 9.20 -3.47 2.98
C VAL A 104 8.83 -2.84 4.31
N LEU A 105 9.24 -1.58 4.49
CA LEU A 105 8.92 -0.82 5.69
C LEU A 105 7.51 -0.26 5.58
N THR A 106 6.64 -0.63 6.50
CA THR A 106 5.26 -0.16 6.51
C THR A 106 4.76 0.04 7.94
N PRO A 107 4.10 1.16 8.25
CA PRO A 107 3.48 1.39 9.56
C PRO A 107 2.28 0.47 9.79
N HIS A 108 1.78 -0.14 8.72
CA HIS A 108 0.66 -1.06 8.76
C HIS A 108 1.08 -2.43 8.20
N PRO A 109 1.86 -3.25 8.95
CA PRO A 109 2.30 -4.57 8.50
C PRO A 109 1.14 -5.56 8.31
N GLU A 110 -0.01 -5.28 8.92
CA GLU A 110 -1.24 -6.04 8.74
C GLU A 110 -2.20 -5.28 7.81
N PRO A 111 -2.91 -5.98 6.90
CA PRO A 111 -3.93 -5.34 6.09
C PRO A 111 -4.92 -4.62 7.00
N ASN A 112 -5.20 -3.37 6.73
CA ASN A 112 -6.18 -2.63 7.51
C ASN A 112 -7.57 -3.19 7.25
N ILE A 113 -8.02 -4.10 8.11
CA ILE A 113 -9.30 -4.82 7.99
C ILE A 113 -10.50 -3.85 8.09
N ARG A 114 -10.26 -2.61 8.52
CA ARG A 114 -11.30 -1.61 8.80
C ARG A 114 -11.70 -0.77 7.58
N HIS A 115 -10.89 -0.76 6.53
CA HIS A 115 -11.23 -0.13 5.27
C HIS A 115 -11.68 -1.21 4.28
N ARG A 116 -12.81 -0.99 3.60
CA ARG A 116 -13.32 -1.92 2.57
C ARG A 116 -12.32 -2.13 1.43
N GLN A 117 -11.43 -1.15 1.23
CA GLN A 117 -10.41 -1.19 0.20
C GLN A 117 -9.12 -0.47 0.67
N PRO A 118 -7.96 -0.83 0.11
CA PRO A 118 -6.70 -0.24 0.48
C PRO A 118 -6.63 1.25 0.08
N GLY A 119 -6.27 2.11 1.02
CA GLY A 119 -5.92 3.49 0.74
C GLY A 119 -4.71 3.59 -0.19
N TRP A 120 -4.28 4.81 -0.52
CA TRP A 120 -3.19 5.03 -1.49
C TRP A 120 -1.87 4.33 -1.11
N ILE A 121 -1.55 4.26 0.19
CA ILE A 121 -0.31 3.63 0.66
C ILE A 121 -0.37 2.10 0.55
N GLU A 122 -1.53 1.51 0.85
CA GLU A 122 -1.73 0.07 0.68
C GLU A 122 -1.64 -0.34 -0.78
N GLN A 123 -2.19 0.46 -1.70
CA GLN A 123 -2.05 0.22 -3.15
C GLN A 123 -0.56 0.22 -3.57
N LEU A 124 0.23 1.17 -3.06
CA LEU A 124 1.66 1.25 -3.32
C LEU A 124 2.40 0.04 -2.75
N ILE A 125 2.14 -0.33 -1.49
CA ILE A 125 2.71 -1.51 -0.84
C ILE A 125 2.34 -2.80 -1.61
N GLN A 126 1.08 -2.95 -2.00
CA GLN A 126 0.64 -4.11 -2.78
C GLN A 126 1.31 -4.17 -4.15
N GLY A 127 1.54 -3.02 -4.79
CA GLY A 127 2.34 -2.93 -6.01
C GLY A 127 3.77 -3.42 -5.81
N CYS A 128 4.42 -3.04 -4.71
CA CYS A 128 5.75 -3.56 -4.33
C CYS A 128 5.71 -5.07 -4.12
N ILE A 129 4.80 -5.56 -3.30
CA ILE A 129 4.70 -6.99 -2.96
C ILE A 129 4.42 -7.84 -4.21
N HIS A 130 3.52 -7.39 -5.07
CA HIS A 130 3.20 -8.07 -6.33
C HIS A 130 4.44 -8.20 -7.22
N GLU A 131 5.13 -7.09 -7.47
CA GLU A 131 6.30 -7.06 -8.36
C GLU A 131 7.47 -7.87 -7.76
N LEU A 132 7.68 -7.82 -6.43
CA LEU A 132 8.69 -8.63 -5.75
C LEU A 132 8.41 -10.13 -5.93
N ARG A 133 7.19 -10.57 -5.63
CA ARG A 133 6.81 -11.99 -5.74
C ARG A 133 6.88 -12.50 -7.18
N THR A 134 6.47 -11.67 -8.15
CA THR A 134 6.55 -12.00 -9.58
C THR A 134 7.98 -12.21 -10.02
N ASN A 135 8.95 -11.56 -9.36
CA ASN A 135 10.38 -11.68 -9.65
C ASN A 135 11.12 -12.63 -8.70
N GLY A 136 10.40 -13.45 -7.93
CA GLY A 136 10.98 -14.52 -7.09
C GLY A 136 11.61 -14.05 -5.78
N TYR A 137 11.31 -12.83 -5.31
CA TYR A 137 11.77 -12.35 -4.02
C TYR A 137 10.81 -12.71 -2.89
N ASP A 138 11.35 -13.05 -1.75
CA ASP A 138 10.62 -13.12 -0.49
C ASP A 138 10.41 -11.70 0.06
N VAL A 139 9.32 -11.49 0.80
CA VAL A 139 8.95 -10.17 1.33
C VAL A 139 8.81 -10.24 2.84
N LEU A 140 9.55 -9.38 3.52
CA LEU A 140 9.43 -9.16 4.96
C LEU A 140 8.86 -7.77 5.22
N ALA A 141 7.59 -7.70 5.66
CA ALA A 141 6.98 -6.44 6.08
C ALA A 141 7.40 -6.12 7.52
N VAL A 142 7.93 -4.92 7.74
CA VAL A 142 8.48 -4.50 9.04
C VAL A 142 7.98 -3.09 9.37
N HIS A 143 7.55 -2.91 10.63
CA HIS A 143 7.22 -1.56 11.10
C HIS A 143 8.49 -0.70 11.16
N PRO A 144 8.46 0.54 10.65
CA PRO A 144 9.63 1.42 10.62
C PRO A 144 10.33 1.60 11.97
N ASP A 145 9.60 1.64 13.09
CA ASP A 145 10.18 1.75 14.43
C ASP A 145 11.22 0.66 14.76
N ARG A 146 11.13 -0.49 14.08
CA ARG A 146 12.12 -1.55 14.22
C ARG A 146 13.49 -1.17 13.68
N ILE A 147 13.58 -0.16 12.83
CA ILE A 147 14.83 0.36 12.31
C ILE A 147 15.37 1.45 13.22
N ILE A 148 14.52 2.32 13.78
CA ILE A 148 14.93 3.44 14.64
C ILE A 148 15.49 2.96 15.98
N ALA A 149 14.83 2.00 16.62
CA ALA A 149 15.17 1.54 17.98
C ALA A 149 16.46 0.71 18.09
N GLY A 150 17.49 1.00 17.28
CA GLY A 150 18.73 0.23 17.23
C GLY A 150 18.57 -1.12 16.51
N GLY A 151 17.46 -1.30 15.79
CA GLY A 151 17.17 -2.55 15.09
C GLY A 151 17.78 -2.63 13.69
N TYR A 152 18.40 -1.56 13.19
CA TYR A 152 19.02 -1.55 11.86
C TYR A 152 20.26 -2.44 11.78
N GLU A 153 20.96 -2.67 12.92
CA GLU A 153 22.12 -3.56 13.00
C GLU A 153 21.76 -4.99 12.55
N ARG A 154 20.54 -5.46 12.84
CA ARG A 154 20.06 -6.77 12.38
C ARG A 154 20.02 -6.84 10.86
N PHE A 155 19.69 -5.74 10.20
CA PHE A 155 19.63 -5.68 8.73
C PHE A 155 21.05 -5.58 8.15
N LEU A 156 22.00 -4.98 8.87
CA LEU A 156 23.41 -5.02 8.51
C LEU A 156 23.98 -6.45 8.58
N GLU A 157 23.64 -7.18 9.63
CA GLU A 157 24.09 -8.57 9.82
C GLU A 157 23.44 -9.52 8.82
N SER A 158 22.12 -9.36 8.59
CA SER A 158 21.32 -10.27 7.76
C SER A 158 21.39 -9.97 6.25
N LYS A 159 21.85 -8.77 5.87
CA LYS A 159 22.06 -8.33 4.48
C LYS A 159 20.88 -8.68 3.56
N PRO A 160 19.69 -8.10 3.75
CA PRO A 160 18.59 -8.28 2.81
C PRO A 160 18.98 -7.77 1.43
N VAL A 161 18.32 -8.26 0.38
CA VAL A 161 18.53 -7.82 -1.01
C VAL A 161 18.36 -6.31 -1.12
N GLY A 162 17.38 -5.77 -0.41
CA GLY A 162 17.12 -4.34 -0.37
C GLY A 162 16.01 -4.00 0.62
N ILE A 163 15.86 -2.70 0.83
CA ILE A 163 14.84 -2.12 1.70
C ILE A 163 14.01 -1.14 0.86
N LEU A 164 12.69 -1.33 0.87
CA LEU A 164 11.75 -0.41 0.26
C LEU A 164 11.03 0.36 1.37
N LEU A 165 11.01 1.68 1.25
CA LEU A 165 10.23 2.57 2.11
C LEU A 165 9.08 3.19 1.31
N PRO A 166 7.88 2.58 1.29
CA PRO A 166 6.73 3.04 0.52
C PRO A 166 6.10 4.33 1.04
N GLU A 167 6.45 4.79 2.22
CA GLU A 167 5.91 5.99 2.83
C GLU A 167 6.94 7.12 2.84
N ALA A 168 6.48 8.37 2.61
CA ALA A 168 7.34 9.53 2.67
C ALA A 168 7.91 9.72 4.07
N VAL A 169 9.22 9.69 4.18
CA VAL A 169 9.97 9.73 5.46
C VAL A 169 9.69 10.99 6.27
N GLY A 170 9.30 12.10 5.62
CA GLY A 170 9.04 13.36 6.29
C GLY A 170 7.93 13.37 7.34
N LEU A 171 7.08 12.33 7.36
CA LEU A 171 6.03 12.20 8.37
C LEU A 171 6.49 11.45 9.63
N LEU A 172 7.60 10.74 9.58
CA LEU A 172 7.97 9.77 10.60
C LEU A 172 9.26 10.12 11.36
N GLY A 173 10.07 11.08 10.92
CA GLY A 173 11.29 11.59 11.55
C GLY A 173 12.24 10.54 12.19
N GLY A 174 13.54 10.65 11.92
CA GLY A 174 14.54 9.82 12.63
C GLY A 174 14.95 8.51 11.94
N TYR A 175 14.45 8.21 10.75
CA TYR A 175 14.87 7.01 9.98
C TYR A 175 16.06 7.28 9.08
N GLU A 176 16.26 8.53 8.72
CA GLU A 176 17.24 8.94 7.69
C GLU A 176 18.63 8.43 8.02
N ASP A 177 19.06 8.57 9.27
CA ASP A 177 20.39 8.15 9.69
C ASP A 177 20.56 6.63 9.64
N SER A 178 19.53 5.88 10.07
CA SER A 178 19.54 4.41 9.99
C SER A 178 19.53 3.92 8.55
N LEU A 179 18.72 4.52 7.67
CA LEU A 179 18.70 4.20 6.25
C LEU A 179 20.01 4.56 5.57
N ARG A 180 20.62 5.68 5.97
CA ARG A 180 21.95 6.11 5.48
C ARG A 180 23.03 5.11 5.88
N ALA A 181 23.03 4.65 7.13
CA ALA A 181 23.97 3.64 7.61
C ALA A 181 23.82 2.32 6.83
N LEU A 182 22.58 1.88 6.56
CA LEU A 182 22.29 0.70 5.76
C LEU A 182 22.78 0.86 4.31
N ASN A 183 22.49 2.00 3.70
CA ASN A 183 22.92 2.29 2.31
C ASN A 183 24.45 2.35 2.18
N GLN A 184 25.13 2.96 3.15
CA GLN A 184 26.60 3.00 3.20
C GLN A 184 27.22 1.61 3.41
N ALA A 185 26.53 0.71 4.09
CA ALA A 185 26.92 -0.69 4.24
C ALA A 185 26.62 -1.56 3.01
N GLY A 186 26.09 -0.97 1.93
CA GLY A 186 25.81 -1.64 0.67
C GLY A 186 24.41 -2.28 0.57
N VAL A 187 23.51 -2.02 1.53
CA VAL A 187 22.11 -2.42 1.42
C VAL A 187 21.40 -1.43 0.48
N ILE A 188 20.74 -1.95 -0.55
CA ILE A 188 20.00 -1.10 -1.51
C ILE A 188 18.77 -0.53 -0.82
N VAL A 189 18.63 0.78 -0.82
CA VAL A 189 17.48 1.49 -0.23
C VAL A 189 16.75 2.25 -1.33
N ILE A 190 15.45 1.97 -1.48
CA ILE A 190 14.57 2.69 -2.42
C ILE A 190 13.45 3.37 -1.61
N VAL A 191 13.24 4.64 -1.83
CA VAL A 191 12.32 5.47 -1.06
C VAL A 191 11.20 6.02 -1.94
N TYR A 192 9.99 6.04 -1.42
CA TYR A 192 8.92 6.84 -1.99
C TYR A 192 8.98 8.27 -1.43
N GLY A 193 9.04 9.26 -2.32
CA GLY A 193 8.97 10.67 -1.95
C GLY A 193 10.00 11.55 -2.64
N ALA A 194 9.76 12.86 -2.62
CA ALA A 194 10.61 13.87 -3.24
C ALA A 194 11.21 14.86 -2.22
N SER A 195 11.09 14.61 -0.90
CA SER A 195 11.70 15.44 0.13
C SER A 195 13.22 15.52 -0.04
N ASP A 196 13.81 16.66 0.29
CA ASP A 196 15.24 16.84 0.27
C ASP A 196 15.96 15.93 1.28
N SER A 197 15.28 15.55 2.38
CA SER A 197 15.81 14.63 3.39
C SER A 197 16.11 13.23 2.86
N VAL A 198 15.50 12.84 1.74
CA VAL A 198 15.71 11.53 1.07
C VAL A 198 16.41 11.67 -0.28
N SER A 199 17.02 12.82 -0.56
CA SER A 199 17.66 13.10 -1.86
C SER A 199 18.86 12.22 -2.19
N GLU A 200 19.47 11.61 -1.19
CA GLU A 200 20.61 10.71 -1.28
C GLU A 200 20.25 9.26 -1.65
N PHE A 201 18.95 8.91 -1.68
CA PHE A 201 18.48 7.58 -2.03
C PHE A 201 17.90 7.53 -3.45
N ASP A 202 17.90 6.34 -4.03
CA ASP A 202 17.08 6.04 -5.20
C ASP A 202 15.61 6.21 -4.83
N ARG A 203 14.83 6.94 -5.64
CA ARG A 203 13.48 7.32 -5.26
C ARG A 203 12.49 7.32 -6.40
N VAL A 204 11.24 7.01 -6.04
CA VAL A 204 10.08 7.08 -6.93
C VAL A 204 9.04 8.00 -6.30
N TYR A 205 8.42 8.88 -7.06
CA TYR A 205 7.36 9.76 -6.59
C TYR A 205 6.45 10.24 -7.71
N SER A 206 5.26 10.70 -7.35
CA SER A 206 4.31 11.29 -8.29
C SER A 206 4.65 12.77 -8.56
N ASP A 207 4.39 13.23 -9.79
CA ASP A 207 4.45 14.64 -10.14
C ASP A 207 3.24 15.39 -9.58
N HIS A 208 3.32 15.76 -8.31
CA HIS A 208 2.26 16.47 -7.61
C HIS A 208 1.97 17.84 -8.20
N PHE A 209 2.97 18.51 -8.79
CA PHE A 209 2.77 19.78 -9.47
C PHE A 209 1.85 19.60 -10.69
N MET A 210 2.19 18.67 -11.57
CA MET A 210 1.41 18.42 -12.77
C MET A 210 0.01 17.91 -12.45
N GLY A 211 -0.15 17.04 -11.45
CA GLY A 211 -1.46 16.55 -11.01
C GLY A 211 -2.39 17.68 -10.58
N SER A 212 -1.91 18.58 -9.74
CA SER A 212 -2.70 19.74 -9.28
C SER A 212 -2.92 20.78 -10.40
N PHE A 213 -1.91 20.99 -11.25
CA PHE A 213 -2.05 21.89 -12.41
C PHE A 213 -3.15 21.41 -13.36
N GLU A 214 -3.12 20.15 -13.76
CA GLU A 214 -4.10 19.57 -14.69
C GLU A 214 -5.50 19.54 -14.06
N GLN A 215 -5.62 19.23 -12.78
CA GLN A 215 -6.89 19.24 -12.04
C GLN A 215 -7.50 20.64 -11.97
N THR A 216 -6.69 21.65 -11.67
CA THR A 216 -7.13 23.05 -11.61
C THR A 216 -7.55 23.55 -13.00
N ARG A 217 -6.77 23.24 -14.03
CA ARG A 217 -7.12 23.56 -15.43
C ARG A 217 -8.45 22.92 -15.82
N TRP A 218 -8.69 21.67 -15.46
CA TRP A 218 -9.95 20.96 -15.70
C TRP A 218 -11.17 21.69 -15.12
N LEU A 219 -11.03 22.21 -13.88
CA LEU A 219 -12.08 23.03 -13.24
C LEU A 219 -12.29 24.36 -13.97
N ILE A 220 -11.20 25.05 -14.36
CA ILE A 220 -11.24 26.32 -15.07
C ILE A 220 -11.90 26.16 -16.44
N ASP A 221 -11.60 25.10 -17.17
CA ASP A 221 -12.18 24.81 -18.50
C ASP A 221 -13.70 24.54 -18.41
N ARG A 222 -14.20 24.17 -17.20
CA ARG A 222 -15.63 24.03 -16.88
C ARG A 222 -16.26 25.28 -16.28
N GLY A 223 -15.61 26.43 -16.48
CA GLY A 223 -16.13 27.72 -16.09
C GLY A 223 -15.91 28.10 -14.64
N ARG A 224 -15.17 27.34 -13.84
CA ARG A 224 -14.88 27.68 -12.44
C ARG A 224 -13.81 28.77 -12.40
N ARG A 225 -14.01 29.74 -11.51
CA ARG A 225 -13.15 30.93 -11.43
C ARG A 225 -12.68 31.23 -10.01
N ARG A 226 -13.43 30.77 -9.00
CA ARG A 226 -13.14 30.99 -7.60
C ARG A 226 -12.90 29.65 -6.90
N ILE A 227 -11.74 29.09 -7.21
CA ILE A 227 -11.30 27.76 -6.77
C ILE A 227 -10.51 27.92 -5.48
N VAL A 228 -10.80 27.13 -4.45
CA VAL A 228 -10.05 27.13 -3.18
C VAL A 228 -9.42 25.74 -2.93
N LEU A 229 -8.21 25.74 -2.41
CA LEU A 229 -7.60 24.55 -1.84
C LEU A 229 -8.09 24.37 -0.40
N ALA A 230 -8.72 23.24 -0.06
CA ALA A 230 -9.21 22.92 1.27
C ALA A 230 -8.40 21.76 1.84
N TRP A 231 -7.50 22.04 2.79
CA TRP A 231 -6.47 21.10 3.21
C TRP A 231 -6.31 21.06 4.72
N PRO A 232 -5.78 19.94 5.26
CA PRO A 232 -5.56 19.83 6.70
C PRO A 232 -4.46 20.80 7.17
N ASP A 233 -4.68 21.35 8.36
CA ASP A 233 -3.69 22.17 9.06
C ASP A 233 -2.66 21.24 9.73
N THR A 234 -1.55 21.01 9.06
CA THR A 234 -0.46 20.15 9.53
C THR A 234 0.85 20.93 9.65
N ASN A 235 1.66 20.61 10.65
CA ASN A 235 2.96 21.21 10.85
C ASN A 235 3.99 20.12 11.22
N PRO A 236 5.08 19.92 10.43
CA PRO A 236 5.42 20.64 9.20
C PRO A 236 4.52 20.25 8.02
N LEU A 237 4.41 21.16 7.04
CA LEU A 237 3.70 20.89 5.79
C LEU A 237 4.49 19.85 4.97
N PRO A 238 3.84 18.78 4.46
CA PRO A 238 4.49 17.81 3.60
C PRO A 238 4.98 18.43 2.27
N TYR A 239 6.07 17.91 1.68
CA TYR A 239 6.62 18.42 0.41
C TYR A 239 5.61 18.45 -0.74
N TRP A 240 4.71 17.45 -0.80
CA TRP A 240 3.68 17.36 -1.85
C TRP A 240 2.67 18.52 -1.80
N TYR A 241 2.48 19.06 -0.62
CA TYR A 241 1.64 20.24 -0.40
C TYR A 241 2.13 21.42 -1.23
N GLU A 242 3.41 21.76 -1.09
CA GLU A 242 4.01 22.88 -1.81
C GLU A 242 3.99 22.66 -3.32
N MET A 243 4.21 21.43 -3.78
CA MET A 243 4.15 21.09 -5.19
C MET A 243 2.73 21.24 -5.75
N ARG A 244 1.70 20.74 -5.03
CA ARG A 244 0.31 20.90 -5.43
C ARG A 244 -0.12 22.35 -5.41
N ARG A 245 0.26 23.11 -4.40
CA ARG A 245 -0.02 24.56 -4.32
C ARG A 245 0.56 25.30 -5.52
N LYS A 246 1.81 25.06 -5.86
CA LYS A 246 2.45 25.67 -7.05
C LYS A 246 1.74 25.29 -8.36
N GLY A 247 1.30 24.04 -8.49
CA GLY A 247 0.53 23.59 -9.65
C GLY A 247 -0.80 24.35 -9.78
N TYR A 248 -1.55 24.46 -8.67
CA TYR A 248 -2.78 25.23 -8.59
C TYR A 248 -2.55 26.71 -8.94
N GLU A 249 -1.60 27.38 -8.28
CA GLU A 249 -1.30 28.78 -8.53
C GLU A 249 -0.89 29.03 -9.98
N LYS A 250 -0.08 28.17 -10.55
CA LYS A 250 0.32 28.25 -11.96
C LYS A 250 -0.90 28.17 -12.90
N ALA A 251 -1.81 27.23 -12.67
CA ALA A 251 -3.01 27.07 -13.49
C ALA A 251 -3.95 28.29 -13.39
N MET A 252 -4.13 28.84 -12.18
CA MET A 252 -4.91 30.04 -11.96
C MET A 252 -4.30 31.25 -12.68
N ASN A 253 -3.00 31.50 -12.46
CA ASN A 253 -2.29 32.62 -13.05
C ASN A 253 -2.25 32.57 -14.59
N ASP A 254 -2.00 31.38 -15.17
CA ASP A 254 -1.99 31.16 -16.61
C ASP A 254 -3.37 31.44 -17.24
N SER A 255 -4.42 31.40 -16.42
CA SER A 255 -5.80 31.69 -16.85
C SER A 255 -6.26 33.11 -16.52
N GLY A 256 -5.36 33.95 -16.00
CA GLY A 256 -5.66 35.32 -15.57
C GLY A 256 -6.59 35.39 -14.35
N LEU A 257 -6.58 34.34 -13.50
CA LEU A 257 -7.38 34.24 -12.29
C LEU A 257 -6.48 34.43 -11.06
N GLU A 258 -7.02 35.07 -10.02
CA GLU A 258 -6.32 35.23 -8.74
C GLU A 258 -6.44 33.95 -7.91
N PRO A 259 -5.31 33.33 -7.51
CA PRO A 259 -5.34 32.20 -6.58
C PRO A 259 -5.89 32.63 -5.22
N LEU A 260 -6.87 31.88 -4.71
CA LEU A 260 -7.35 32.10 -3.34
C LEU A 260 -6.36 31.52 -2.31
N PRO A 261 -6.29 32.12 -1.11
CA PRO A 261 -5.56 31.53 0.00
C PRO A 261 -6.05 30.12 0.29
N THR A 262 -5.12 29.22 0.63
CA THR A 262 -5.52 27.86 1.05
C THR A 262 -6.35 27.92 2.31
N LEU A 263 -7.48 27.22 2.31
CA LEU A 263 -8.34 27.02 3.47
C LEU A 263 -7.78 25.86 4.31
N PHE A 264 -7.12 26.21 5.39
CA PHE A 264 -6.63 25.20 6.35
C PHE A 264 -7.75 24.81 7.32
N MET A 265 -7.97 23.52 7.44
CA MET A 265 -9.02 22.95 8.29
C MET A 265 -8.45 21.87 9.21
N PRO A 266 -9.11 21.57 10.34
CA PRO A 266 -8.74 20.42 11.15
C PRO A 266 -8.76 19.13 10.32
N GLU A 267 -7.72 18.32 10.48
CA GLU A 267 -7.64 17.03 9.81
C GLU A 267 -8.75 16.09 10.30
N VAL A 268 -9.40 15.41 9.35
CA VAL A 268 -10.31 14.31 9.66
C VAL A 268 -9.48 13.13 10.16
N PRO A 269 -9.79 12.54 11.33
CA PRO A 269 -9.01 11.44 11.87
C PRO A 269 -8.92 10.24 10.93
N GLN A 270 -7.71 9.89 10.50
CA GLN A 270 -7.46 8.81 9.53
C GLN A 270 -7.29 7.43 10.20
N ASN A 271 -6.90 7.38 11.48
CA ASN A 271 -6.45 6.15 12.16
C ASN A 271 -7.52 5.51 13.05
N ILE A 272 -8.78 5.91 12.92
CA ILE A 272 -9.89 5.38 13.70
C ILE A 272 -11.01 4.87 12.77
N SER A 273 -11.80 3.92 13.27
CA SER A 273 -12.99 3.50 12.55
C SER A 273 -13.96 4.67 12.38
N ILE A 274 -14.21 5.05 11.15
CA ILE A 274 -15.18 6.10 10.85
C ILE A 274 -16.58 5.53 11.13
N THR A 275 -17.35 6.23 11.95
CA THR A 275 -18.77 5.96 12.23
C THR A 275 -19.60 7.13 11.72
N ARG A 276 -20.91 6.92 11.55
CA ARG A 276 -21.82 7.99 11.15
C ARG A 276 -21.76 9.19 12.08
N ASP A 277 -21.73 8.96 13.40
CA ASP A 277 -21.68 10.03 14.40
C ASP A 277 -20.38 10.83 14.27
N LEU A 278 -19.26 10.16 14.02
CA LEU A 278 -17.99 10.81 13.80
C LEU A 278 -18.02 11.62 12.49
N PHE A 279 -18.51 11.02 11.39
CA PHE A 279 -18.69 11.71 10.12
C PHE A 279 -19.51 13.01 10.29
N GLU A 280 -20.65 12.91 10.99
CA GLU A 280 -21.51 14.07 11.27
C GLU A 280 -20.81 15.12 12.15
N LYS A 281 -20.04 14.70 13.13
CA LYS A 281 -19.27 15.59 14.01
C LYS A 281 -18.19 16.34 13.22
N GLU A 282 -17.45 15.64 12.37
CA GLU A 282 -16.33 16.23 11.63
C GLU A 282 -16.78 17.21 10.55
N TYR A 283 -17.79 16.88 9.72
CA TYR A 283 -18.25 17.86 8.74
C TYR A 283 -18.86 19.11 9.38
N ARG A 284 -19.51 18.98 10.57
CA ARG A 284 -20.04 20.15 11.28
C ARG A 284 -18.93 21.12 11.71
N LYS A 285 -17.75 20.64 12.07
CA LYS A 285 -16.59 21.48 12.35
C LYS A 285 -16.17 22.28 11.11
N GLN A 286 -16.28 21.69 9.92
CA GLN A 286 -15.87 22.34 8.67
C GLN A 286 -16.83 23.44 8.23
N VAL A 287 -18.08 23.48 8.68
CA VAL A 287 -19.08 24.48 8.27
C VAL A 287 -18.58 25.92 8.46
N GLY A 288 -17.97 26.21 9.62
CA GLY A 288 -17.46 27.56 9.91
C GLY A 288 -16.40 28.03 8.92
N PHE A 289 -15.57 27.13 8.42
CA PHE A 289 -14.50 27.43 7.48
C PHE A 289 -15.03 27.75 6.07
N PHE A 290 -16.13 27.12 5.65
CA PHE A 290 -16.74 27.37 4.33
C PHE A 290 -17.74 28.53 4.33
N LEU A 291 -18.26 28.92 5.51
CA LEU A 291 -19.38 29.85 5.60
C LEU A 291 -19.11 31.19 4.89
N GLU A 292 -18.00 31.84 5.22
CA GLU A 292 -17.64 33.14 4.61
C GLU A 292 -17.39 33.01 3.10
N LEU A 293 -16.72 31.92 2.69
CA LEU A 293 -16.42 31.66 1.27
C LEU A 293 -17.68 31.38 0.44
N CYS A 294 -18.67 30.72 1.03
CA CYS A 294 -19.95 30.40 0.37
C CYS A 294 -20.91 31.56 0.32
N GLN A 295 -20.87 32.45 1.31
CA GLN A 295 -21.83 33.58 1.47
C GLN A 295 -21.28 34.96 1.07
N SER A 296 -20.02 35.03 0.63
CA SER A 296 -19.41 36.27 0.14
C SER A 296 -20.13 36.81 -1.09
N SER A 297 -19.91 38.09 -1.42
CA SER A 297 -20.43 38.71 -2.66
C SER A 297 -19.93 37.98 -3.92
N HIS A 298 -18.80 37.32 -3.85
CA HIS A 298 -18.22 36.49 -4.90
C HIS A 298 -17.91 35.09 -4.28
N PRO A 299 -18.91 34.21 -4.21
CA PRO A 299 -18.75 32.93 -3.55
C PRO A 299 -17.83 32.01 -4.32
N ILE A 300 -17.22 31.03 -3.61
CA ILE A 300 -16.44 29.99 -4.25
C ILE A 300 -17.32 29.13 -5.16
N ASP A 301 -16.74 28.65 -6.25
CA ASP A 301 -17.40 27.80 -7.24
C ASP A 301 -16.71 26.45 -7.44
N ALA A 302 -15.54 26.24 -6.82
CA ALA A 302 -14.91 24.92 -6.72
C ALA A 302 -14.03 24.82 -5.48
N VAL A 303 -13.89 23.57 -4.98
CA VAL A 303 -13.00 23.20 -3.90
C VAL A 303 -12.13 22.03 -4.37
N ILE A 304 -10.83 22.14 -4.16
CA ILE A 304 -9.88 21.05 -4.32
C ILE A 304 -9.51 20.53 -2.93
N CYS A 305 -10.02 19.35 -2.58
CA CYS A 305 -9.67 18.65 -1.36
C CYS A 305 -8.30 17.98 -1.48
N HIS A 306 -7.61 17.74 -0.38
CA HIS A 306 -6.28 17.13 -0.42
C HIS A 306 -6.32 15.64 -0.78
N THR A 307 -7.43 14.95 -0.46
CA THR A 307 -7.72 13.57 -0.87
C THR A 307 -9.20 13.41 -1.22
N ASP A 308 -9.55 12.27 -1.83
CA ASP A 308 -10.96 11.92 -2.08
C ASP A 308 -11.75 11.78 -0.77
N GLY A 309 -11.12 11.29 0.28
CA GLY A 309 -11.76 11.08 1.59
C GLY A 309 -12.31 12.34 2.26
N GLU A 310 -11.80 13.51 1.90
CA GLU A 310 -12.30 14.79 2.43
C GLU A 310 -13.55 15.30 1.73
N VAL A 311 -13.81 14.82 0.51
CA VAL A 311 -14.91 15.33 -0.33
C VAL A 311 -16.29 15.18 0.32
N PRO A 312 -16.68 14.05 0.92
CA PRO A 312 -17.98 13.91 1.59
C PRO A 312 -18.18 14.92 2.73
N TYR A 313 -17.15 15.20 3.50
CA TYR A 313 -17.19 16.17 4.61
C TYR A 313 -17.36 17.61 4.09
N ALA A 314 -16.55 18.01 3.11
CA ALA A 314 -16.65 19.31 2.46
C ALA A 314 -18.03 19.50 1.81
N ALA A 315 -18.57 18.47 1.14
CA ALA A 315 -19.89 18.52 0.52
C ALA A 315 -20.99 18.78 1.57
N GLN A 316 -20.99 18.05 2.69
CA GLN A 316 -21.97 18.27 3.76
C GLN A 316 -21.84 19.64 4.41
N ALA A 317 -20.62 20.13 4.60
CA ALA A 317 -20.36 21.47 5.12
C ALA A 317 -20.89 22.55 4.17
N ILE A 318 -20.63 22.45 2.87
CA ILE A 318 -21.07 23.36 1.82
C ILE A 318 -22.60 23.39 1.73
N ARG A 319 -23.31 22.23 1.83
CA ARG A 319 -24.78 22.19 1.92
C ARG A 319 -25.32 22.97 3.11
N ARG A 320 -24.66 22.87 4.27
CA ARG A 320 -25.04 23.65 5.45
C ARG A 320 -24.84 25.15 5.26
N CYS A 321 -23.95 25.56 4.37
CA CYS A 321 -23.74 26.95 3.98
C CYS A 321 -24.75 27.43 2.91
N GLY A 322 -25.72 26.59 2.51
CA GLY A 322 -26.77 26.92 1.56
C GLY A 322 -26.38 26.79 0.07
N ARG A 323 -25.28 26.05 -0.24
CA ARG A 323 -24.82 25.82 -1.61
C ARG A 323 -25.00 24.35 -1.99
N VAL A 324 -25.10 24.06 -3.28
CA VAL A 324 -25.33 22.71 -3.79
C VAL A 324 -24.01 22.15 -4.36
N PRO A 325 -23.38 21.15 -3.69
CA PRO A 325 -22.22 20.46 -4.23
C PRO A 325 -22.52 19.79 -5.57
N GLY A 326 -21.57 19.83 -6.50
CA GLY A 326 -21.73 19.31 -7.86
C GLY A 326 -22.47 20.25 -8.83
N GLN A 327 -23.14 21.29 -8.32
CA GLN A 327 -23.82 22.31 -9.13
C GLN A 327 -23.21 23.70 -8.90
N ASP A 328 -23.45 24.27 -7.72
CA ASP A 328 -22.91 25.58 -7.36
C ASP A 328 -21.40 25.53 -7.11
N VAL A 329 -20.95 24.49 -6.46
CA VAL A 329 -19.55 24.27 -6.08
C VAL A 329 -19.11 22.89 -6.52
N LEU A 330 -18.17 22.80 -7.47
CA LEU A 330 -17.57 21.54 -7.86
C LEU A 330 -16.54 21.10 -6.82
N LEU A 331 -16.53 19.80 -6.53
CA LEU A 331 -15.58 19.19 -5.58
C LEU A 331 -14.60 18.29 -6.33
N ALA A 332 -13.32 18.56 -6.18
CA ALA A 332 -12.25 17.76 -6.74
C ALA A 332 -11.47 17.06 -5.60
N GLY A 333 -11.11 15.82 -5.82
CA GLY A 333 -10.34 15.00 -4.87
C GLY A 333 -8.95 14.66 -5.37
N TYR A 334 -8.27 13.76 -4.68
CA TYR A 334 -6.94 13.28 -5.01
C TYR A 334 -6.77 11.83 -4.52
N ASP A 335 -5.87 11.06 -5.15
CA ASP A 335 -5.50 9.68 -4.81
C ASP A 335 -6.37 8.58 -5.43
N HIS A 336 -7.50 8.91 -6.05
CA HIS A 336 -8.38 8.02 -6.82
C HIS A 336 -8.86 6.78 -6.05
N TYR A 337 -9.47 7.01 -4.87
CA TYR A 337 -10.16 5.96 -4.11
C TYR A 337 -11.59 6.32 -3.71
N ALA A 338 -12.17 7.34 -4.37
CA ALA A 338 -13.48 7.90 -4.06
C ALA A 338 -14.62 6.87 -3.99
N LEU A 339 -14.60 5.82 -4.81
CA LEU A 339 -15.66 4.80 -4.85
C LEU A 339 -15.52 3.73 -3.76
N GLU A 340 -14.47 3.81 -2.95
CA GLU A 340 -14.08 2.81 -1.97
C GLU A 340 -14.28 3.29 -0.53
N MET A 341 -14.70 4.55 -0.37
CA MET A 341 -14.85 5.21 0.93
C MET A 341 -16.06 4.68 1.71
N ILE A 342 -15.88 4.48 3.01
CA ILE A 342 -16.97 4.09 3.91
C ILE A 342 -18.02 5.20 4.05
N GLU A 343 -17.63 6.46 3.89
CA GLU A 343 -18.50 7.62 3.92
C GLU A 343 -19.65 7.53 2.91
N LEU A 344 -19.49 6.74 1.85
CA LEU A 344 -20.56 6.48 0.88
C LEU A 344 -21.78 5.75 1.48
N GLU A 345 -21.64 5.18 2.66
CA GLU A 345 -22.80 4.64 3.41
C GLU A 345 -23.73 5.75 3.93
N TRP A 346 -23.23 6.99 4.07
CA TRP A 346 -23.95 8.12 4.66
C TRP A 346 -24.02 9.35 3.77
N SER A 347 -23.21 9.40 2.73
CA SER A 347 -23.15 10.48 1.75
C SER A 347 -22.86 9.92 0.36
N ASN A 348 -23.64 10.36 -0.64
CA ASN A 348 -23.39 10.00 -2.04
C ASN A 348 -22.39 10.96 -2.72
N ASP A 349 -21.70 11.77 -1.93
CA ASP A 349 -20.82 12.79 -2.48
C ASP A 349 -19.46 12.20 -2.83
N ILE A 350 -19.16 12.21 -4.11
CA ILE A 350 -17.85 11.88 -4.66
C ILE A 350 -17.30 13.09 -5.40
N PRO A 351 -15.98 13.20 -5.58
CA PRO A 351 -15.41 14.25 -6.40
C PRO A 351 -15.87 14.13 -7.87
N VAL A 352 -16.07 15.25 -8.56
CA VAL A 352 -16.34 15.24 -10.01
C VAL A 352 -15.10 14.85 -10.81
N VAL A 353 -13.92 15.11 -10.25
CA VAL A 353 -12.62 14.77 -10.80
C VAL A 353 -11.65 14.47 -9.69
N THR A 354 -10.81 13.48 -9.88
CA THR A 354 -9.73 13.11 -8.96
C THR A 354 -8.42 12.91 -9.72
N VAL A 355 -7.31 12.90 -9.00
CA VAL A 355 -5.97 12.63 -9.55
C VAL A 355 -5.51 11.27 -9.11
N ASP A 356 -5.35 10.34 -10.04
CA ASP A 356 -4.72 9.05 -9.81
C ASP A 356 -3.20 9.20 -9.87
N LYS A 357 -2.54 9.05 -8.72
CA LYS A 357 -1.06 9.02 -8.61
C LYS A 357 -0.44 7.77 -9.21
N GLN A 358 -1.25 6.79 -9.59
CA GLN A 358 -0.82 5.47 -10.03
C GLN A 358 -0.01 4.72 -8.94
N ASN A 359 -0.55 4.68 -7.71
CA ASN A 359 0.12 4.15 -6.53
C ASN A 359 0.62 2.71 -6.71
N TRP A 360 -0.22 1.82 -7.27
CA TRP A 360 0.17 0.45 -7.59
C TRP A 360 1.39 0.40 -8.53
N PHE A 361 1.35 1.18 -9.60
CA PHE A 361 2.45 1.27 -10.57
C PHE A 361 3.71 1.85 -9.94
N MET A 362 3.60 2.85 -9.06
CA MET A 362 4.74 3.39 -8.32
C MET A 362 5.41 2.33 -7.47
N GLY A 363 4.64 1.47 -6.78
CA GLY A 363 5.18 0.34 -6.04
C GLY A 363 5.97 -0.63 -6.94
N GLN A 364 5.46 -0.94 -8.12
CA GLN A 364 6.18 -1.74 -9.10
C GLN A 364 7.47 -1.06 -9.56
N GLU A 365 7.44 0.25 -9.82
CA GLU A 365 8.61 1.02 -10.23
C GLU A 365 9.71 1.09 -9.16
N MET A 366 9.35 1.12 -7.87
CA MET A 366 10.31 1.00 -6.78
C MET A 366 11.09 -0.31 -6.85
N VAL A 367 10.40 -1.42 -7.09
CA VAL A 367 11.02 -2.74 -7.25
C VAL A 367 11.87 -2.82 -8.53
N ARG A 368 11.40 -2.27 -9.63
CA ARG A 368 12.17 -2.23 -10.89
C ARG A 368 13.45 -1.41 -10.73
N LEU A 369 13.37 -0.27 -10.03
CA LEU A 369 14.54 0.56 -9.73
C LEU A 369 15.55 -0.20 -8.86
N MET A 370 15.09 -0.88 -7.80
CA MET A 370 15.92 -1.74 -6.97
C MET A 370 16.64 -2.82 -7.80
N ARG A 371 15.90 -3.53 -8.65
CA ARG A 371 16.47 -4.60 -9.51
C ARG A 371 17.53 -4.07 -10.47
N GLN A 372 17.32 -2.89 -11.03
CA GLN A 372 18.33 -2.25 -11.90
C GLN A 372 19.57 -1.84 -11.11
N ARG A 373 19.42 -1.43 -9.85
CA ARG A 373 20.56 -1.17 -8.96
C ARG A 373 21.33 -2.45 -8.65
N ILE A 374 20.61 -3.56 -8.36
CA ILE A 374 21.22 -4.88 -8.13
C ILE A 374 22.02 -5.36 -9.35
N SER A 375 21.47 -5.19 -10.56
CA SER A 375 22.13 -5.63 -11.80
C SER A 375 23.27 -4.73 -12.27
N GLY A 376 23.59 -3.64 -11.54
CA GLY A 376 24.64 -2.70 -11.92
C GLY A 376 24.33 -1.85 -13.16
N ASN A 377 23.07 -1.82 -13.60
CA ASN A 377 22.66 -1.11 -14.82
C ASN A 377 22.37 0.39 -14.59
N LEU A 378 22.70 0.91 -13.42
CA LEU A 378 22.48 2.32 -13.07
C LEU A 378 23.80 3.01 -12.71
N PRO A 379 23.92 4.33 -12.98
CA PRO A 379 25.01 5.14 -12.46
C PRO A 379 25.08 5.08 -10.92
N SER A 380 26.23 5.45 -10.34
CA SER A 380 26.44 5.47 -8.89
C SER A 380 25.53 6.49 -8.17
N GLU A 381 25.19 7.57 -8.86
CA GLU A 381 24.37 8.64 -8.33
C GLU A 381 22.92 8.16 -8.08
N PRO A 382 22.26 8.71 -7.04
CA PRO A 382 20.86 8.41 -6.76
C PRO A 382 19.94 8.72 -7.94
N GLN A 383 19.09 7.78 -8.27
CA GLN A 383 18.16 7.89 -9.39
C GLN A 383 16.80 8.40 -8.92
N ARG A 384 16.16 9.17 -9.79
CA ARG A 384 14.80 9.69 -9.56
C ARG A 384 13.87 9.24 -10.65
N ARG A 385 12.73 8.65 -10.27
CA ARG A 385 11.66 8.32 -11.19
C ARG A 385 10.41 9.10 -10.83
N ILE A 386 10.02 9.97 -11.73
CA ILE A 386 8.82 10.82 -11.58
C ILE A 386 7.70 10.17 -12.38
N ILE A 387 6.64 9.78 -11.69
CA ILE A 387 5.47 9.17 -12.32
C ILE A 387 4.46 10.27 -12.59
N ARG A 388 4.10 10.45 -13.85
CA ARG A 388 3.06 11.40 -14.23
C ARG A 388 1.70 10.88 -13.74
N PRO A 389 0.96 11.64 -12.94
CA PRO A 389 -0.37 11.24 -12.51
C PRO A 389 -1.37 11.29 -13.66
N LYS A 390 -2.54 10.70 -13.46
CA LYS A 390 -3.66 10.73 -14.41
C LYS A 390 -4.83 11.47 -13.80
N LEU A 391 -5.43 12.34 -14.59
CA LEU A 391 -6.70 12.96 -14.23
C LEU A 391 -7.83 12.00 -14.55
N VAL A 392 -8.72 11.76 -13.58
CA VAL A 392 -9.85 10.83 -13.71
C VAL A 392 -11.15 11.58 -13.42
N GLU A 393 -12.01 11.67 -14.44
CA GLU A 393 -13.37 12.20 -14.28
C GLU A 393 -14.26 11.11 -13.68
N LEU A 394 -15.01 11.46 -12.64
CA LEU A 394 -15.96 10.55 -12.02
C LEU A 394 -17.38 11.01 -12.42
N ASN A 395 -18.08 10.13 -13.12
CA ASN A 395 -19.47 10.38 -13.49
C ASN A 395 -20.35 10.27 -12.25
N VAL A 396 -20.75 11.39 -11.70
CA VAL A 396 -21.81 11.44 -10.71
C VAL A 396 -23.11 11.08 -11.45
N GLN A 397 -23.49 9.81 -11.45
CA GLN A 397 -24.84 9.44 -11.88
C GLN A 397 -25.80 10.17 -10.94
N GLN A 398 -26.58 11.09 -11.48
CA GLN A 398 -27.69 11.69 -10.72
C GLN A 398 -28.55 10.55 -10.16
N PRO A 399 -28.94 10.60 -8.88
CA PRO A 399 -29.85 9.60 -8.34
C PRO A 399 -31.09 9.56 -9.26
N LYS A 400 -31.44 8.35 -9.73
CA LYS A 400 -32.70 8.14 -10.42
C LYS A 400 -33.79 8.61 -9.48
N THR A 401 -34.45 9.70 -9.86
CA THR A 401 -35.64 10.26 -9.21
C THR A 401 -36.75 9.21 -9.07
#